data_2bb81387ad687d473808c96ae0b5f92d
#
_entry.id   2bb81387ad687d473808c96ae0b5f92d
#
_cell.length_a   1.000
_cell.length_b   1.000
_cell.length_c   1.000
_cell.angle_alpha   90.00
_cell.angle_beta   90.00
_cell.angle_gamma   90.00
#
_symmetry.space_group_name_H-M   'P 1'
#
loop_
_entity.id
_entity.type
_entity.pdbx_description
1 polymer ?
#
loop_
_entity_poly.entity_id
_entity_poly.type
_entity_poly.pdbx_seq_one_letter_code
_entity_poly.pdbx_strand_id
1 'polypeptide(L)'
;MNEEKNRSFQVSFKDTMALTLIFGATLLTAPLGHTWQQGQQQGSMPGMDMSGDADMSSMGPSMAAMAGHMYMTLLRPKQPGDEEKAKAVEAALKATMERYKDYRKALLDGYVIANPKLKQPQYHFINQANTREADLRFDPSKPTALLYRRTPMQEYKLEGVMYTASPDATEEELNQRVPLSIARWHRHLNLCVAPEDRAADYQAAHPKFGMFGSIKTQDACTAERGIFHPYVFTWMIHVFPYEPDFKEVFSMNDDVAHVH
;
A
#
# COMPACT_ATOMS: atom_id res chain seq x y z
N MET A 1 -39.39 -19.79 -33.46
CA MET A 1 -39.70 -18.40 -33.82
C MET A 1 -39.87 -17.62 -32.52
N ASN A 2 -38.77 -17.05 -32.04
CA ASN A 2 -38.64 -15.75 -31.39
C ASN A 2 -37.19 -15.63 -30.88
N GLU A 3 -36.45 -14.82 -31.64
CA GLU A 3 -35.15 -14.32 -31.27
C GLU A 3 -35.33 -13.24 -30.19
N GLU A 4 -34.66 -13.34 -29.07
CA GLU A 4 -34.49 -12.20 -28.17
C GLU A 4 -33.02 -11.81 -28.09
N LYS A 5 -32.82 -10.58 -28.48
CA LYS A 5 -31.57 -9.88 -28.71
C LYS A 5 -30.75 -9.69 -27.42
N ASN A 6 -29.55 -10.17 -27.50
CA ASN A 6 -28.45 -9.83 -26.60
C ASN A 6 -28.01 -8.38 -26.79
N ARG A 7 -28.33 -7.47 -25.87
CA ARG A 7 -27.82 -6.09 -25.86
C ARG A 7 -26.61 -6.01 -24.94
N SER A 8 -25.44 -5.97 -25.55
CA SER A 8 -24.21 -5.56 -24.88
C SER A 8 -24.28 -4.08 -24.50
N PHE A 9 -24.11 -3.78 -23.22
CA PHE A 9 -23.99 -2.43 -22.72
C PHE A 9 -22.51 -2.01 -22.82
N GLN A 10 -22.19 -1.28 -23.88
CA GLN A 10 -20.93 -0.51 -23.97
C GLN A 10 -21.15 0.86 -23.34
N VAL A 11 -20.46 1.12 -22.22
CA VAL A 11 -20.39 2.47 -21.66
C VAL A 11 -19.26 3.22 -22.36
N SER A 12 -19.64 4.14 -23.21
CA SER A 12 -18.74 5.09 -23.88
C SER A 12 -18.45 6.27 -22.94
N PHE A 13 -17.18 6.41 -22.53
CA PHE A 13 -16.70 7.60 -21.87
C PHE A 13 -16.29 8.64 -22.92
N LYS A 14 -17.18 9.55 -23.24
CA LYS A 14 -16.89 10.82 -23.90
C LYS A 14 -17.95 11.82 -23.47
N ASP A 15 -17.66 12.62 -22.46
CA ASP A 15 -18.30 13.91 -22.31
C ASP A 15 -17.26 14.92 -21.82
N THR A 16 -16.87 15.70 -22.80
CA THR A 16 -16.04 16.90 -22.69
C THR A 16 -16.91 18.04 -22.19
N MET A 17 -16.68 18.50 -20.97
CA MET A 17 -17.30 19.73 -20.49
C MET A 17 -16.42 20.92 -20.86
N ALA A 18 -16.86 21.66 -21.85
CA ALA A 18 -16.35 23.00 -22.17
C ALA A 18 -16.90 24.00 -21.15
N LEU A 19 -16.01 24.63 -20.36
CA LEU A 19 -16.38 25.74 -19.49
C LEU A 19 -15.97 27.05 -20.15
N THR A 20 -16.95 27.84 -20.48
CA THR A 20 -16.84 29.17 -21.11
C THR A 20 -16.33 30.19 -20.12
N LEU A 21 -15.20 30.83 -20.43
CA LEU A 21 -14.65 31.97 -19.71
C LEU A 21 -15.41 33.25 -20.07
N ILE A 22 -15.97 33.92 -19.08
CA ILE A 22 -16.46 35.30 -19.20
C ILE A 22 -15.37 36.21 -18.63
N PHE A 23 -14.86 37.08 -19.52
CA PHE A 23 -13.91 38.15 -19.17
C PHE A 23 -14.64 39.30 -18.44
N GLY A 24 -14.18 39.63 -17.27
CA GLY A 24 -14.45 40.85 -16.59
C GLY A 24 -13.14 41.57 -16.24
N ALA A 25 -12.78 42.57 -17.02
CA ALA A 25 -11.64 43.40 -16.78
C ALA A 25 -11.97 44.48 -15.75
N THR A 26 -11.24 44.51 -14.63
CA THR A 26 -11.13 45.73 -13.81
C THR A 26 -9.66 45.96 -13.46
N LEU A 27 -9.14 47.01 -14.04
CA LEU A 27 -7.87 47.65 -13.70
C LEU A 27 -7.96 48.24 -12.29
N LEU A 28 -7.05 47.86 -11.40
CA LEU A 28 -6.68 48.69 -10.26
C LEU A 28 -5.17 48.48 -9.93
N THR A 29 -4.54 49.60 -9.83
CA THR A 29 -3.16 49.98 -9.63
C THR A 29 -2.43 49.26 -8.51
N ALA A 30 -1.14 48.96 -8.76
CA ALA A 30 -0.16 48.45 -7.80
C ALA A 30 0.23 49.48 -6.74
N PRO A 31 0.73 49.03 -5.59
CA PRO A 31 2.07 49.46 -5.22
C PRO A 31 3.02 48.31 -4.78
N LEU A 32 4.23 48.44 -5.25
CA LEU A 32 5.55 48.19 -4.64
C LEU A 32 5.74 47.03 -3.66
N GLY A 33 6.45 46.01 -4.15
CA GLY A 33 7.64 45.52 -3.47
C GLY A 33 7.48 44.73 -2.18
N HIS A 34 7.26 43.41 -2.29
CA HIS A 34 7.86 42.47 -1.33
C HIS A 34 8.32 41.27 -2.13
N THR A 35 9.65 41.19 -2.29
CA THR A 35 10.33 39.97 -2.76
C THR A 35 10.08 38.87 -1.72
N TRP A 36 9.12 38.01 -2.01
CA TRP A 36 9.03 36.73 -1.32
C TRP A 36 10.15 35.83 -1.85
N GLN A 37 11.29 35.85 -1.16
CA GLN A 37 12.22 34.76 -1.19
C GLN A 37 11.47 33.54 -0.63
N GLN A 38 10.97 32.68 -1.52
CA GLN A 38 10.62 31.31 -1.16
C GLN A 38 11.90 30.59 -0.76
N GLY A 39 12.25 30.74 0.51
CA GLY A 39 13.13 29.79 1.16
C GLY A 39 12.43 28.44 1.10
N GLN A 40 12.94 27.54 0.26
CA GLN A 40 12.68 26.12 0.39
C GLN A 40 13.22 25.70 1.76
N GLN A 41 12.41 25.83 2.78
CA GLN A 41 12.59 25.06 4.00
C GLN A 41 12.27 23.61 3.62
N GLN A 42 13.32 22.85 3.31
CA GLN A 42 13.30 21.41 3.52
C GLN A 42 12.91 21.22 4.98
N GLY A 43 11.64 21.00 5.20
CA GLY A 43 11.11 20.59 6.50
C GLY A 43 11.60 19.16 6.75
N SER A 44 12.80 19.05 7.33
CA SER A 44 13.15 17.85 8.07
C SER A 44 12.18 17.79 9.23
N MET A 45 11.31 16.80 9.23
CA MET A 45 10.44 16.54 10.36
C MET A 45 11.33 16.25 11.57
N PRO A 46 11.18 17.00 12.70
CA PRO A 46 12.00 16.77 13.88
C PRO A 46 11.70 15.37 14.43
N GLY A 47 12.70 14.49 14.45
CA GLY A 47 12.60 13.17 15.04
C GLY A 47 12.59 11.98 14.11
N MET A 48 12.66 12.15 12.79
CA MET A 48 12.89 11.04 11.87
C MET A 48 14.41 10.85 11.70
N ASP A 49 15.00 10.04 12.53
CA ASP A 49 16.33 9.50 12.28
C ASP A 49 16.20 8.48 11.13
N MET A 50 16.58 8.91 9.92
CA MET A 50 16.60 8.06 8.72
C MET A 50 17.79 7.08 8.73
N SER A 51 18.57 7.06 9.78
CA SER A 51 19.70 6.12 9.98
C SER A 51 19.26 4.77 10.53
N GLY A 52 17.97 4.47 10.54
CA GLY A 52 17.42 3.18 10.95
C GLY A 52 17.79 2.01 10.06
N ASP A 53 19.09 1.81 9.80
CA ASP A 53 19.68 0.54 9.35
C ASP A 53 19.55 -0.56 10.43
N ALA A 54 18.90 -0.23 11.55
CA ALA A 54 18.66 -1.15 12.63
C ALA A 54 17.64 -2.21 12.19
N ASP A 55 18.17 -3.36 11.86
CA ASP A 55 17.47 -4.64 11.79
C ASP A 55 16.63 -4.93 10.54
N MET A 56 17.21 -4.64 9.36
CA MET A 56 16.72 -5.19 8.10
C MET A 56 16.96 -6.71 7.97
N SER A 57 17.72 -7.31 8.91
CA SER A 57 18.09 -8.72 8.88
C SER A 57 16.92 -9.68 9.14
N SER A 58 15.82 -9.18 9.72
CA SER A 58 14.58 -9.95 9.92
C SER A 58 13.61 -9.89 8.73
N MET A 59 13.96 -9.14 7.68
CA MET A 59 13.14 -9.01 6.48
C MET A 59 13.59 -10.00 5.42
N GLY A 60 12.62 -10.57 4.69
CA GLY A 60 12.94 -11.39 3.53
C GLY A 60 13.68 -10.62 2.44
N PRO A 61 14.35 -11.32 1.51
CA PRO A 61 15.14 -10.68 0.44
C PRO A 61 14.39 -9.64 -0.39
N SER A 62 13.11 -9.85 -0.67
CA SER A 62 12.29 -8.88 -1.42
C SER A 62 12.09 -7.58 -0.66
N MET A 63 11.87 -7.64 0.65
CA MET A 63 11.70 -6.46 1.49
C MET A 63 13.02 -5.72 1.66
N ALA A 64 14.13 -6.45 1.83
CA ALA A 64 15.47 -5.86 1.87
C ALA A 64 15.83 -5.15 0.55
N ALA A 65 15.40 -5.69 -0.59
CA ALA A 65 15.59 -5.07 -1.90
C ALA A 65 14.82 -3.74 -2.07
N MET A 66 13.79 -3.50 -1.25
CA MET A 66 13.05 -2.24 -1.22
C MET A 66 13.66 -1.18 -0.29
N ALA A 67 14.88 -1.39 0.21
CA ALA A 67 15.57 -0.40 1.06
C ALA A 67 15.62 0.99 0.40
N GLY A 68 15.13 2.03 1.13
CA GLY A 68 14.95 3.39 0.61
C GLY A 68 13.63 3.63 -0.14
N HIS A 69 12.82 2.58 -0.37
CA HIS A 69 11.43 2.67 -0.85
C HIS A 69 10.42 2.28 0.21
N MET A 70 10.86 2.08 1.44
CA MET A 70 10.02 1.69 2.56
C MET A 70 10.44 2.38 3.83
N TYR A 71 9.47 2.77 4.64
CA TYR A 71 9.63 3.24 6.00
C TYR A 71 8.83 2.34 6.93
N MET A 72 9.44 1.94 8.05
CA MET A 72 8.81 1.09 9.06
C MET A 72 8.87 1.74 10.43
N THR A 73 7.83 1.50 11.25
CA THR A 73 7.87 1.82 12.66
C THR A 73 8.93 0.99 13.38
N LEU A 74 9.53 1.55 14.43
CA LEU A 74 10.42 0.78 15.31
C LEU A 74 9.59 -0.13 16.22
N LEU A 75 10.15 -1.30 16.57
CA LEU A 75 9.58 -2.10 17.64
C LEU A 75 9.75 -1.39 18.98
N ARG A 76 8.68 -1.40 19.78
CA ARG A 76 8.67 -0.84 21.14
C ARG A 76 8.89 -1.93 22.19
N PRO A 77 9.34 -1.59 23.40
CA PRO A 77 9.33 -2.51 24.54
C PRO A 77 7.92 -3.05 24.78
N LYS A 78 7.80 -4.36 24.98
CA LYS A 78 6.53 -5.04 25.23
C LYS A 78 5.88 -4.53 26.52
N GLN A 79 4.59 -4.23 26.45
CA GLN A 79 3.77 -3.82 27.57
C GLN A 79 2.80 -4.94 27.98
N PRO A 80 2.35 -4.95 29.24
CA PRO A 80 1.28 -5.85 29.67
C PRO A 80 0.03 -5.71 28.79
N GLY A 81 -0.51 -6.80 28.29
CA GLY A 81 -1.70 -6.83 27.42
C GLY A 81 -1.42 -6.77 25.93
N ASP A 82 -0.19 -6.45 25.50
CA ASP A 82 0.13 -6.35 24.06
C ASP A 82 -0.08 -7.67 23.31
N GLU A 83 0.39 -8.77 23.90
CA GLU A 83 0.26 -10.09 23.27
C GLU A 83 -1.19 -10.55 23.23
N GLU A 84 -1.94 -10.32 24.28
CA GLU A 84 -3.37 -10.64 24.36
C GLU A 84 -4.16 -9.86 23.31
N LYS A 85 -3.80 -8.59 23.12
CA LYS A 85 -4.41 -7.74 22.09
C LYS A 85 -4.10 -8.25 20.68
N ALA A 86 -2.85 -8.57 20.40
CA ALA A 86 -2.45 -9.11 19.10
C ALA A 86 -3.10 -10.48 18.83
N LYS A 87 -3.19 -11.36 19.82
CA LYS A 87 -3.92 -12.64 19.73
C LYS A 87 -5.44 -12.45 19.47
N ALA A 88 -6.03 -11.40 20.04
CA ALA A 88 -7.42 -11.08 19.77
C ALA A 88 -7.63 -10.65 18.31
N VAL A 89 -6.71 -9.88 17.75
CA VAL A 89 -6.71 -9.52 16.30
C VAL A 89 -6.58 -10.78 15.44
N GLU A 90 -5.62 -11.65 15.76
CA GLU A 90 -5.42 -12.91 15.04
C GLU A 90 -6.67 -13.80 15.08
N ALA A 91 -7.29 -13.97 16.24
CA ALA A 91 -8.48 -14.79 16.41
C ALA A 91 -9.69 -14.27 15.61
N ALA A 92 -9.93 -12.95 15.67
CA ALA A 92 -10.99 -12.30 14.89
C ALA A 92 -10.75 -12.46 13.38
N LEU A 93 -9.49 -12.33 12.95
CA LEU A 93 -9.09 -12.51 11.58
C LEU A 93 -9.28 -13.95 11.09
N LYS A 94 -8.88 -14.96 11.86
CA LYS A 94 -9.08 -16.38 11.51
C LYS A 94 -10.53 -16.68 11.17
N ALA A 95 -11.46 -16.19 11.98
CA ALA A 95 -12.90 -16.39 11.73
C ALA A 95 -13.34 -15.79 10.38
N THR A 96 -12.82 -14.61 10.03
CA THR A 96 -13.13 -13.94 8.76
C THR A 96 -12.51 -14.68 7.58
N MET A 97 -11.26 -15.13 7.70
CA MET A 97 -10.52 -15.76 6.61
C MET A 97 -11.11 -17.09 6.16
N GLU A 98 -11.81 -17.84 7.03
CA GLU A 98 -12.46 -19.09 6.64
C GLU A 98 -13.39 -18.92 5.43
N ARG A 99 -14.12 -17.81 5.37
CA ARG A 99 -14.98 -17.47 4.24
C ARG A 99 -14.20 -17.28 2.96
N TYR A 100 -13.02 -16.69 3.05
CA TYR A 100 -12.22 -16.26 1.90
C TYR A 100 -11.19 -17.31 1.44
N LYS A 101 -11.17 -18.49 2.03
CA LYS A 101 -10.47 -19.64 1.44
C LYS A 101 -10.97 -19.94 0.03
N ASP A 102 -12.25 -19.70 -0.24
CA ASP A 102 -12.79 -19.58 -1.59
C ASP A 102 -12.69 -18.12 -2.06
N TYR A 103 -11.68 -17.84 -2.89
CA TYR A 103 -11.42 -16.48 -3.39
C TYR A 103 -12.59 -15.87 -4.18
N ARG A 104 -13.50 -16.72 -4.71
CA ARG A 104 -14.68 -16.25 -5.44
C ARG A 104 -15.63 -15.49 -4.51
N LYS A 105 -15.68 -15.90 -3.23
CA LYS A 105 -16.44 -15.16 -2.21
C LYS A 105 -15.84 -13.80 -1.92
N ALA A 106 -14.50 -13.67 -1.95
CA ALA A 106 -13.86 -12.37 -1.83
C ALA A 106 -14.29 -11.43 -2.97
N LEU A 107 -14.30 -11.92 -4.21
CA LEU A 107 -14.77 -11.13 -5.37
C LEU A 107 -16.25 -10.72 -5.22
N LEU A 108 -17.10 -11.61 -4.74
CA LEU A 108 -18.53 -11.30 -4.47
C LEU A 108 -18.70 -10.25 -3.37
N ASP A 109 -17.81 -10.23 -2.38
CA ASP A 109 -17.83 -9.27 -1.27
C ASP A 109 -17.10 -7.95 -1.61
N GLY A 110 -16.78 -7.72 -2.87
CA GLY A 110 -16.24 -6.45 -3.38
C GLY A 110 -14.73 -6.30 -3.28
N TYR A 111 -14.00 -7.39 -3.05
CA TYR A 111 -12.55 -7.38 -3.23
C TYR A 111 -12.18 -7.42 -4.71
N VAL A 112 -11.17 -6.66 -5.11
CA VAL A 112 -10.70 -6.55 -6.50
C VAL A 112 -9.22 -6.90 -6.55
N ILE A 113 -8.83 -7.72 -7.52
CA ILE A 113 -7.45 -8.14 -7.70
C ILE A 113 -6.61 -6.95 -8.20
N ALA A 114 -5.60 -6.57 -7.43
CA ALA A 114 -4.65 -5.54 -7.85
C ALA A 114 -3.73 -6.10 -8.96
N ASN A 115 -3.64 -5.38 -10.08
CA ASN A 115 -2.78 -5.72 -11.22
C ASN A 115 -2.88 -7.19 -11.69
N PRO A 116 -4.08 -7.70 -12.02
CA PRO A 116 -4.31 -9.14 -12.27
C PRO A 116 -3.52 -9.70 -13.46
N LYS A 117 -3.05 -8.83 -14.37
CA LYS A 117 -2.25 -9.20 -15.55
C LYS A 117 -0.77 -9.35 -15.25
N LEU A 118 -0.29 -8.79 -14.13
CA LEU A 118 1.10 -8.92 -13.72
C LEU A 118 1.29 -10.21 -12.93
N LYS A 119 2.39 -10.93 -13.22
CA LYS A 119 2.81 -12.03 -12.36
C LYS A 119 3.37 -11.45 -11.07
N GLN A 120 2.77 -11.82 -9.95
CA GLN A 120 3.13 -11.35 -8.63
C GLN A 120 3.44 -12.56 -7.73
N PRO A 121 4.41 -12.49 -6.83
CA PRO A 121 4.64 -13.53 -5.84
C PRO A 121 3.42 -13.69 -4.93
N GLN A 122 2.80 -12.58 -4.54
CA GLN A 122 1.59 -12.52 -3.75
C GLN A 122 0.61 -11.52 -4.36
N TYR A 123 -0.64 -11.94 -4.56
CA TYR A 123 -1.72 -11.14 -5.14
C TYR A 123 -2.55 -10.48 -4.03
N HIS A 124 -2.70 -9.17 -4.10
CA HIS A 124 -3.54 -8.41 -3.20
C HIS A 124 -4.95 -8.28 -3.80
N PHE A 125 -5.94 -8.79 -3.09
CA PHE A 125 -7.34 -8.55 -3.38
C PHE A 125 -7.81 -7.42 -2.47
N ILE A 126 -8.00 -6.23 -3.01
CA ILE A 126 -8.24 -4.99 -2.25
C ILE A 126 -9.73 -4.70 -2.14
N ASN A 127 -10.21 -4.37 -0.95
CA ASN A 127 -11.56 -3.88 -0.71
C ASN A 127 -11.53 -2.39 -0.38
N GLN A 128 -11.98 -1.56 -1.32
CA GLN A 128 -11.96 -0.10 -1.18
C GLN A 128 -12.90 0.43 -0.08
N ALA A 129 -13.98 -0.28 0.23
CA ALA A 129 -14.87 0.11 1.31
C ALA A 129 -14.19 -0.09 2.67
N ASN A 130 -13.54 -1.25 2.86
CA ASN A 130 -12.78 -1.54 4.06
C ASN A 130 -11.58 -0.58 4.20
N THR A 131 -10.91 -0.22 3.10
CA THR A 131 -9.81 0.75 3.11
C THR A 131 -10.27 2.11 3.63
N ARG A 132 -11.39 2.64 3.12
CA ARG A 132 -11.94 3.92 3.62
C ARG A 132 -12.40 3.83 5.07
N GLU A 133 -12.95 2.70 5.51
CA GLU A 133 -13.33 2.50 6.91
C GLU A 133 -12.10 2.44 7.82
N ALA A 134 -11.03 1.79 7.36
CA ALA A 134 -9.77 1.65 8.08
C ALA A 134 -9.06 3.00 8.31
N ASP A 135 -9.29 4.02 7.50
CA ASP A 135 -8.79 5.37 7.76
C ASP A 135 -9.37 5.96 9.05
N LEU A 136 -10.60 5.56 9.40
CA LEU A 136 -11.34 6.10 10.55
C LEU A 136 -11.25 5.21 11.79
N ARG A 137 -11.28 3.88 11.60
CA ARG A 137 -11.30 2.91 12.71
C ARG A 137 -10.69 1.58 12.28
N PHE A 138 -10.15 0.86 13.26
CA PHE A 138 -9.62 -0.48 13.06
C PHE A 138 -10.68 -1.53 13.40
N ASP A 139 -10.94 -2.43 12.44
CA ASP A 139 -11.81 -3.60 12.62
C ASP A 139 -11.06 -4.84 12.09
N PRO A 140 -10.58 -5.73 12.97
CA PRO A 140 -9.84 -6.92 12.56
C PRO A 140 -10.67 -7.91 11.74
N SER A 141 -11.99 -7.80 11.73
CA SER A 141 -12.85 -8.62 10.86
C SER A 141 -12.98 -8.07 9.44
N LYS A 142 -12.43 -6.87 9.17
CA LYS A 142 -12.50 -6.18 7.87
C LYS A 142 -11.13 -5.87 7.29
N PRO A 143 -10.34 -6.88 6.89
CA PRO A 143 -9.06 -6.63 6.26
C PRO A 143 -9.23 -5.77 5.00
N THR A 144 -8.29 -4.87 4.77
CA THR A 144 -8.31 -3.97 3.60
C THR A 144 -7.85 -4.68 2.33
N ALA A 145 -7.02 -5.71 2.48
CA ALA A 145 -6.73 -6.64 1.40
C ALA A 145 -6.61 -8.08 1.94
N LEU A 146 -6.90 -9.03 1.05
CA LEU A 146 -6.64 -10.45 1.22
C LEU A 146 -5.41 -10.80 0.38
N LEU A 147 -4.50 -11.59 0.94
CA LEU A 147 -3.25 -11.96 0.32
C LEU A 147 -3.33 -13.39 -0.19
N TYR A 148 -3.22 -13.54 -1.50
CA TYR A 148 -3.33 -14.84 -2.16
C TYR A 148 -2.08 -15.18 -2.94
N ARG A 149 -1.72 -16.46 -2.93
CA ARG A 149 -0.76 -17.02 -3.87
C ARG A 149 -1.50 -17.70 -5.00
N ARG A 150 -1.02 -17.51 -6.21
CA ARG A 150 -1.55 -18.20 -7.38
C ARG A 150 -0.99 -19.63 -7.45
N THR A 151 -1.87 -20.61 -7.55
CA THR A 151 -1.50 -22.00 -7.64
C THR A 151 -1.13 -22.39 -9.08
N PRO A 152 -0.45 -23.52 -9.32
CA PRO A 152 -0.19 -24.03 -10.67
C PRO A 152 -1.47 -24.24 -11.50
N MET A 153 -2.60 -24.55 -10.85
CA MET A 153 -3.91 -24.70 -11.50
C MET A 153 -4.61 -23.36 -11.79
N GLN A 154 -3.90 -22.24 -11.64
CA GLN A 154 -4.40 -20.88 -11.86
C GLN A 154 -5.51 -20.45 -10.88
N GLU A 155 -5.63 -21.12 -9.76
CA GLU A 155 -6.48 -20.72 -8.65
C GLU A 155 -5.72 -19.89 -7.61
N TYR A 156 -6.42 -19.33 -6.62
CA TYR A 156 -5.84 -18.52 -5.58
C TYR A 156 -6.00 -19.19 -4.22
N LYS A 157 -4.88 -19.41 -3.53
CA LYS A 157 -4.82 -19.91 -2.15
C LYS A 157 -4.61 -18.74 -1.21
N LEU A 158 -5.48 -18.57 -0.21
CA LEU A 158 -5.36 -17.53 0.80
C LEU A 158 -4.21 -17.85 1.74
N GLU A 159 -3.33 -16.86 1.98
CA GLU A 159 -2.17 -16.97 2.87
C GLU A 159 -2.26 -16.02 4.06
N GLY A 160 -2.75 -14.82 3.83
CA GLY A 160 -2.80 -13.78 4.85
C GLY A 160 -3.73 -12.65 4.48
N VAL A 161 -3.59 -11.56 5.21
CA VAL A 161 -4.30 -10.31 4.94
C VAL A 161 -3.40 -9.11 5.13
N MET A 162 -3.86 -7.97 4.64
CA MET A 162 -3.27 -6.66 4.92
C MET A 162 -4.32 -5.77 5.58
N TYR A 163 -3.92 -5.06 6.61
CA TYR A 163 -4.65 -3.91 7.14
C TYR A 163 -3.94 -2.63 6.76
N THR A 164 -4.71 -1.57 6.58
CA THR A 164 -4.18 -0.23 6.35
C THR A 164 -4.63 0.73 7.45
N ALA A 165 -3.98 1.88 7.52
CA ALA A 165 -4.37 3.01 8.34
C ALA A 165 -4.20 4.30 7.54
N SER A 166 -4.83 5.40 8.00
CA SER A 166 -4.66 6.72 7.39
C SER A 166 -3.18 7.04 7.15
N PRO A 167 -2.82 7.70 6.03
CA PRO A 167 -1.45 8.16 5.82
C PRO A 167 -0.97 9.12 6.92
N ASP A 168 -1.90 9.80 7.60
CA ASP A 168 -1.63 10.74 8.69
C ASP A 168 -1.66 10.07 10.09
N ALA A 169 -1.91 8.76 10.16
CA ALA A 169 -1.95 8.06 11.43
C ALA A 169 -0.61 8.15 12.15
N THR A 170 -0.67 8.54 13.42
CA THR A 170 0.47 8.56 14.32
C THR A 170 0.88 7.15 14.73
N GLU A 171 2.12 6.97 15.15
CA GLU A 171 2.57 5.68 15.69
C GLU A 171 1.75 5.24 16.90
N GLU A 172 1.21 6.17 17.68
CA GLU A 172 0.36 5.83 18.82
C GLU A 172 -1.00 5.26 18.36
N GLU A 173 -1.59 5.82 17.31
CA GLU A 173 -2.80 5.27 16.70
C GLU A 173 -2.54 3.90 16.07
N LEU A 174 -1.39 3.70 15.44
CA LEU A 174 -0.97 2.40 14.92
C LEU A 174 -0.78 1.38 16.06
N ASN A 175 -0.13 1.78 17.15
CA ASN A 175 0.06 0.96 18.36
C ASN A 175 -1.29 0.57 19.01
N GLN A 176 -2.29 1.43 18.92
CA GLN A 176 -3.64 1.12 19.40
C GLN A 176 -4.35 0.08 18.51
N ARG A 177 -4.00 -0.06 17.25
CA ARG A 177 -4.57 -1.07 16.33
C ARG A 177 -3.90 -2.44 16.54
N VAL A 178 -2.60 -2.49 16.35
CA VAL A 178 -1.75 -3.66 16.62
C VAL A 178 -0.51 -3.16 17.36
N PRO A 179 -0.18 -3.72 18.54
CA PRO A 179 0.93 -3.23 19.36
C PRO A 179 2.26 -3.22 18.60
N LEU A 180 2.96 -2.09 18.65
CA LEU A 180 4.27 -1.91 18.02
C LEU A 180 5.38 -2.73 18.72
N SER A 181 5.11 -3.37 19.84
CA SER A 181 5.98 -4.36 20.47
C SER A 181 5.87 -5.75 19.83
N ILE A 182 4.84 -5.98 19.01
CA ILE A 182 4.56 -7.26 18.35
C ILE A 182 4.79 -7.15 16.84
N ALA A 183 4.40 -6.02 16.24
CA ALA A 183 4.37 -5.86 14.79
C ALA A 183 4.87 -4.50 14.34
N ARG A 184 5.43 -4.43 13.14
CA ARG A 184 5.84 -3.18 12.50
C ARG A 184 4.85 -2.78 11.43
N TRP A 185 4.37 -1.55 11.52
CA TRP A 185 3.67 -0.94 10.41
C TRP A 185 4.69 -0.36 9.42
N HIS A 186 4.40 -0.47 8.14
CA HIS A 186 5.25 0.09 7.11
C HIS A 186 4.44 0.88 6.08
N ARG A 187 5.11 1.69 5.31
CA ARG A 187 4.58 2.38 4.12
C ARG A 187 5.65 2.50 3.07
N HIS A 188 5.23 2.52 1.82
CA HIS A 188 6.13 2.68 0.70
C HIS A 188 6.30 4.16 0.35
N LEU A 189 7.50 4.51 -0.07
CA LEU A 189 7.88 5.89 -0.36
C LEU A 189 8.89 5.94 -1.51
N ASN A 190 9.15 7.14 -2.01
CA ASN A 190 10.18 7.43 -3.02
C ASN A 190 10.01 6.65 -4.33
N LEU A 191 8.76 6.38 -4.76
CA LEU A 191 8.52 5.67 -6.00
C LEU A 191 8.77 6.59 -7.20
N CYS A 192 9.59 6.14 -8.14
CA CYS A 192 9.69 6.73 -9.46
C CYS A 192 8.95 5.86 -10.48
N VAL A 193 7.88 6.39 -11.08
CA VAL A 193 7.13 5.70 -12.14
C VAL A 193 7.80 6.00 -13.48
N ALA A 194 8.06 4.94 -14.26
CA ALA A 194 8.66 5.06 -15.59
C ALA A 194 7.71 5.77 -16.56
N PRO A 195 8.24 6.55 -17.51
CA PRO A 195 7.46 6.97 -18.66
C PRO A 195 7.06 5.76 -19.53
N GLU A 196 6.01 5.90 -20.33
CA GLU A 196 5.43 4.78 -21.11
C GLU A 196 6.45 4.06 -21.99
N ASP A 197 7.35 4.83 -22.61
CA ASP A 197 8.41 4.31 -23.49
C ASP A 197 9.49 3.51 -22.73
N ARG A 198 9.46 3.50 -21.39
CA ARG A 198 10.40 2.79 -20.52
C ARG A 198 9.75 1.77 -19.57
N ALA A 199 8.52 1.38 -19.84
CA ALA A 199 7.81 0.39 -19.01
C ALA A 199 8.55 -0.97 -18.92
N ALA A 200 9.38 -1.32 -19.89
CA ALA A 200 10.20 -2.53 -19.87
C ALA A 200 11.26 -2.52 -18.75
N ASP A 201 11.67 -1.36 -18.26
CA ASP A 201 12.66 -1.23 -17.18
C ASP A 201 12.22 -1.89 -15.88
N TYR A 202 10.90 -2.00 -15.62
CA TYR A 202 10.39 -2.69 -14.44
C TYR A 202 10.76 -4.19 -14.38
N GLN A 203 11.08 -4.78 -15.53
CA GLN A 203 11.44 -6.19 -15.66
C GLN A 203 12.97 -6.40 -15.81
N ALA A 204 13.76 -5.33 -15.74
CA ALA A 204 15.20 -5.42 -15.82
C ALA A 204 15.79 -6.14 -14.59
N ALA A 205 16.93 -6.78 -14.76
CA ALA A 205 17.63 -7.41 -13.63
C ALA A 205 18.02 -6.39 -12.53
N HIS A 206 18.25 -5.13 -12.93
CA HIS A 206 18.51 -4.00 -12.03
C HIS A 206 17.60 -2.84 -12.46
N PRO A 207 16.34 -2.82 -12.04
CA PRO A 207 15.40 -1.81 -12.48
C PRO A 207 15.81 -0.42 -11.96
N LYS A 208 15.57 0.61 -12.76
CA LYS A 208 15.70 2.00 -12.31
C LYS A 208 14.42 2.50 -11.64
N PHE A 209 13.27 2.05 -12.14
CA PHE A 209 11.93 2.51 -11.72
C PHE A 209 11.21 1.48 -10.86
N GLY A 210 10.18 1.94 -10.15
CA GLY A 210 9.32 1.08 -9.35
C GLY A 210 9.85 0.84 -7.94
N MET A 211 9.17 -0.06 -7.23
CA MET A 211 9.47 -0.38 -5.82
C MET A 211 10.84 -1.04 -5.60
N PHE A 212 11.36 -1.68 -6.64
CA PHE A 212 12.70 -2.30 -6.63
C PHE A 212 13.73 -1.47 -7.40
N GLY A 213 13.33 -0.24 -7.77
CA GLY A 213 14.16 0.64 -8.57
C GLY A 213 15.32 1.26 -7.80
N SER A 214 16.35 1.69 -8.53
CA SER A 214 17.47 2.39 -7.93
C SER A 214 17.22 3.89 -7.72
N ILE A 215 16.19 4.47 -8.35
CA ILE A 215 15.83 5.89 -8.25
C ILE A 215 15.02 6.13 -6.98
N LYS A 216 15.58 6.91 -6.03
CA LYS A 216 15.01 7.17 -4.70
C LYS A 216 14.76 8.65 -4.40
N THR A 217 15.07 9.54 -5.36
CA THR A 217 14.92 10.98 -5.19
C THR A 217 14.16 11.60 -6.35
N GLN A 218 13.51 12.72 -6.09
CA GLN A 218 12.77 13.45 -7.10
C GLN A 218 13.65 13.91 -8.24
N ASP A 219 14.84 14.43 -7.95
CA ASP A 219 15.76 14.93 -8.98
C ASP A 219 16.22 13.82 -9.92
N ALA A 220 16.61 12.67 -9.36
CA ALA A 220 16.98 11.50 -10.16
C ALA A 220 15.81 10.98 -11.00
N CYS A 221 14.59 11.00 -10.46
CA CYS A 221 13.38 10.60 -11.18
C CYS A 221 13.09 11.56 -12.35
N THR A 222 13.18 12.85 -12.10
CA THR A 222 12.98 13.90 -13.12
C THR A 222 14.02 13.81 -14.23
N ALA A 223 15.28 13.56 -13.88
CA ALA A 223 16.36 13.37 -14.87
C ALA A 223 16.10 12.19 -15.83
N GLU A 224 15.40 11.16 -15.35
CA GLU A 224 14.99 10.01 -16.15
C GLU A 224 13.57 10.16 -16.74
N ARG A 225 12.99 11.36 -16.70
CA ARG A 225 11.64 11.69 -17.22
C ARG A 225 10.51 10.91 -16.51
N GLY A 226 10.75 10.38 -15.32
CA GLY A 226 9.77 9.66 -14.53
C GLY A 226 8.87 10.60 -13.73
N ILE A 227 7.81 10.02 -13.14
CA ILE A 227 6.90 10.70 -12.21
C ILE A 227 7.25 10.24 -10.80
N PHE A 228 7.64 11.18 -9.94
CA PHE A 228 8.03 10.88 -8.57
C PHE A 228 6.86 10.98 -7.61
N HIS A 229 6.70 9.93 -6.79
CA HIS A 229 5.73 9.88 -5.70
C HIS A 229 6.48 9.75 -4.38
N PRO A 230 6.52 10.79 -3.55
CA PRO A 230 7.20 10.71 -2.25
C PRO A 230 6.55 9.69 -1.31
N TYR A 231 5.24 9.49 -1.43
CA TYR A 231 4.46 8.45 -0.73
C TYR A 231 3.57 7.74 -1.76
N VAL A 232 3.52 6.41 -1.68
CA VAL A 232 2.78 5.60 -2.65
C VAL A 232 1.49 5.06 -2.06
N PHE A 233 1.55 4.58 -0.82
CA PHE A 233 0.46 3.95 -0.12
C PHE A 233 0.32 4.51 1.29
N THR A 234 -0.76 4.13 1.98
CA THR A 234 -1.00 4.42 3.38
C THR A 234 -0.12 3.54 4.28
N TRP A 235 -0.20 3.70 5.59
CA TRP A 235 0.35 2.71 6.51
C TRP A 235 -0.28 1.35 6.29
N MET A 236 0.51 0.29 6.37
CA MET A 236 0.04 -1.08 6.20
C MET A 236 0.78 -2.06 7.10
N ILE A 237 0.12 -3.18 7.38
CA ILE A 237 0.68 -4.32 8.09
C ILE A 237 0.12 -5.60 7.47
N HIS A 238 0.99 -6.59 7.26
CA HIS A 238 0.60 -7.92 6.82
C HIS A 238 0.39 -8.83 8.04
N VAL A 239 -0.58 -9.72 7.96
CA VAL A 239 -0.89 -10.68 9.02
C VAL A 239 -1.16 -12.06 8.42
N PHE A 240 -0.41 -13.06 8.87
CA PHE A 240 -0.45 -14.45 8.40
C PHE A 240 -0.94 -15.36 9.53
N PRO A 241 -2.25 -15.42 9.81
CA PRO A 241 -2.77 -16.00 11.04
C PRO A 241 -2.68 -17.53 11.10
N TYR A 242 -2.28 -18.19 10.03
CA TYR A 242 -2.08 -19.63 9.99
C TYR A 242 -0.63 -20.05 10.27
N GLU A 243 0.27 -19.09 10.50
CA GLU A 243 1.63 -19.39 10.90
C GLU A 243 1.67 -20.10 12.25
N PRO A 244 2.46 -21.19 12.39
CA PRO A 244 2.51 -21.98 13.62
C PRO A 244 3.21 -21.22 14.77
N ASP A 245 4.18 -20.36 14.45
CA ASP A 245 4.84 -19.50 15.43
C ASP A 245 4.16 -18.13 15.44
N PHE A 246 3.67 -17.73 16.61
CA PHE A 246 3.02 -16.43 16.80
C PHE A 246 3.90 -15.25 16.35
N LYS A 247 5.23 -15.38 16.42
CA LYS A 247 6.15 -14.35 15.96
C LYS A 247 6.08 -14.14 14.43
N GLU A 248 5.74 -15.20 13.70
CA GLU A 248 5.60 -15.14 12.23
C GLU A 248 4.23 -14.61 11.79
N VAL A 249 3.22 -14.63 12.68
CA VAL A 249 1.87 -14.13 12.35
C VAL A 249 1.89 -12.68 11.88
N PHE A 250 2.73 -11.85 12.48
CA PHE A 250 2.89 -10.42 12.16
C PHE A 250 4.25 -10.12 11.51
N SER A 251 4.88 -11.15 10.93
CA SER A 251 6.17 -10.96 10.25
C SER A 251 6.00 -10.23 8.93
N MET A 252 7.07 -9.58 8.50
CA MET A 252 7.14 -8.94 7.18
C MET A 252 7.83 -9.85 6.15
N ASN A 253 7.92 -11.14 6.42
CA ASN A 253 8.61 -12.08 5.56
C ASN A 253 7.68 -12.61 4.45
N ASP A 254 7.37 -11.79 3.46
CA ASP A 254 6.50 -12.13 2.33
C ASP A 254 7.16 -13.13 1.35
N ASP A 255 8.47 -13.41 1.52
CA ASP A 255 9.23 -14.31 0.63
C ASP A 255 9.15 -15.78 1.06
N VAL A 256 8.78 -16.05 2.30
CA VAL A 256 8.58 -17.43 2.76
C VAL A 256 7.25 -17.91 2.19
N ALA A 257 7.32 -19.05 1.47
CA ALA A 257 6.11 -19.78 1.15
C ALA A 257 5.45 -20.17 2.48
N HIS A 258 4.42 -19.43 2.88
CA HIS A 258 3.60 -19.80 4.02
C HIS A 258 2.99 -21.16 3.73
N VAL A 259 3.65 -22.22 4.23
CA VAL A 259 3.30 -23.63 3.95
C VAL A 259 2.22 -24.04 4.93
N HIS A 260 1.02 -24.16 4.44
CA HIS A 260 -0.11 -24.76 5.18
C HIS A 260 -0.70 -25.94 4.44
#